data_4a13ac89f12a7b75d15dfab7061a3e20
#
_entry.id   4a13ac89f12a7b75d15dfab7061a3e20
#
_cell.length_a   1.000
_cell.length_b   1.000
_cell.length_c   1.000
_cell.angle_alpha   90.00
_cell.angle_beta   90.00
_cell.angle_gamma   90.00
#
_symmetry.space_group_name_H-M   'P 1'
#
loop_
_entity.id
_entity.type
_entity.pdbx_description
1 polymer ?
#
loop_
_entity_poly.entity_id
_entity_poly.type
_entity_poly.pdbx_seq_one_letter_code
_entity_poly.pdbx_strand_id
1 'polypeptide(L)'
;ITMNGGTFLIEFFPEDAPNTVHNFLELVESGYYDGIVFHRIIPGFMIQAGDPNTKDPNSDRETWGQGGPGYQIKEEFNVIQHDRGIVSMARTNHPDTAGSQFFIVLDDSPHLDGQYTVFGRLIPGIPSSFHALDLIEKLGTDASDRPVDILEATILTATILDPYTSAGLVPADRNQSITKTVKQGGGIIQTYFNDLHKVAFDLPYRWAVTEATGEHFGVII
;
A
#
# COMPACT_ATOMS: atom_id res chain seq x y z
N ILE A 1 6.54 3.63 1.29
CA ILE A 1 6.20 5.07 1.12
C ILE A 1 7.24 5.84 1.91
N THR A 2 8.02 6.61 1.22
CA THR A 2 9.02 7.49 1.84
C THR A 2 8.47 8.90 1.90
N MET A 3 8.57 9.52 3.07
CA MET A 3 8.16 10.89 3.38
C MET A 3 9.30 11.57 4.14
N ASN A 4 9.21 12.87 4.36
CA ASN A 4 10.21 13.56 5.20
C ASN A 4 10.29 12.99 6.62
N GLY A 5 9.15 12.61 7.20
CA GLY A 5 9.06 12.04 8.55
C GLY A 5 9.43 10.56 8.67
N GLY A 6 9.71 9.84 7.57
CA GLY A 6 10.08 8.43 7.62
C GLY A 6 9.53 7.59 6.47
N THR A 7 9.55 6.27 6.66
CA THR A 7 9.17 5.31 5.62
C THR A 7 8.18 4.29 6.17
N PHE A 8 7.10 4.07 5.43
CA PHE A 8 6.20 2.94 5.65
C PHE A 8 6.66 1.72 4.86
N LEU A 9 6.85 0.61 5.53
CA LEU A 9 7.01 -0.71 4.92
C LEU A 9 5.68 -1.46 5.03
N ILE A 10 5.11 -1.80 3.88
CA ILE A 10 3.80 -2.45 3.80
C ILE A 10 3.97 -3.86 3.25
N GLU A 11 3.38 -4.84 3.91
CA GLU A 11 3.14 -6.17 3.33
C GLU A 11 1.70 -6.26 2.84
N PHE A 12 1.48 -6.99 1.75
CA PHE A 12 0.18 -7.10 1.10
C PHE A 12 -0.50 -8.45 1.35
N PHE A 13 -1.82 -8.48 1.17
CA PHE A 13 -2.68 -9.64 1.32
C PHE A 13 -3.34 -10.02 -0.02
N PRO A 14 -2.57 -10.53 -1.01
CA PRO A 14 -3.10 -10.82 -2.34
C PRO A 14 -4.06 -12.01 -2.37
N GLU A 15 -4.08 -12.86 -1.34
CA GLU A 15 -5.07 -13.93 -1.21
C GLU A 15 -6.45 -13.39 -0.81
N ASP A 16 -6.48 -12.29 -0.06
CA ASP A 16 -7.70 -11.69 0.48
C ASP A 16 -8.25 -10.57 -0.42
N ALA A 17 -7.37 -9.86 -1.15
CA ALA A 17 -7.72 -8.75 -2.01
C ALA A 17 -6.86 -8.67 -3.29
N PRO A 18 -6.92 -9.68 -4.18
CA PRO A 18 -6.01 -9.81 -5.33
C PRO A 18 -6.09 -8.64 -6.30
N ASN A 19 -7.27 -8.17 -6.67
CA ASN A 19 -7.42 -7.07 -7.63
C ASN A 19 -7.01 -5.73 -7.02
N THR A 20 -7.26 -5.53 -5.74
CA THR A 20 -6.87 -4.33 -5.02
C THR A 20 -5.36 -4.23 -4.88
N VAL A 21 -4.69 -5.31 -4.50
CA VAL A 21 -3.23 -5.38 -4.44
C VAL A 21 -2.62 -5.11 -5.80
N HIS A 22 -3.13 -5.76 -6.86
CA HIS A 22 -2.66 -5.50 -8.23
C HIS A 22 -2.77 -4.03 -8.61
N ASN A 23 -3.96 -3.47 -8.47
CA ASN A 23 -4.22 -2.07 -8.78
C ASN A 23 -3.26 -1.13 -8.02
N PHE A 24 -3.06 -1.38 -6.73
CA PHE A 24 -2.15 -0.57 -5.92
C PHE A 24 -0.71 -0.67 -6.41
N LEU A 25 -0.22 -1.87 -6.72
CA LEU A 25 1.13 -2.09 -7.23
C LEU A 25 1.35 -1.47 -8.61
N GLU A 26 0.40 -1.57 -9.54
CA GLU A 26 0.47 -0.88 -10.84
C GLU A 26 0.57 0.64 -10.69
N LEU A 27 -0.21 1.21 -9.76
CA LEU A 27 -0.16 2.63 -9.45
C LEU A 27 1.20 3.02 -8.83
N VAL A 28 1.77 2.19 -7.96
CA VAL A 28 3.13 2.39 -7.43
C VAL A 28 4.17 2.37 -8.54
N GLU A 29 4.15 1.36 -9.42
CA GLU A 29 5.13 1.25 -10.51
C GLU A 29 5.06 2.38 -11.52
N SER A 30 3.87 2.92 -11.75
CA SER A 30 3.68 4.08 -12.61
C SER A 30 4.14 5.41 -11.97
N GLY A 31 4.57 5.42 -10.71
CA GLY A 31 4.89 6.64 -9.95
C GLY A 31 3.64 7.47 -9.61
N TYR A 32 2.46 6.83 -9.65
CA TYR A 32 1.19 7.53 -9.41
C TYR A 32 1.14 8.18 -8.02
N TYR A 33 1.70 7.56 -7.01
CA TYR A 33 1.65 8.06 -5.64
C TYR A 33 2.69 9.12 -5.31
N ASP A 34 3.71 9.31 -6.15
CA ASP A 34 4.76 10.31 -5.92
C ASP A 34 4.19 11.72 -5.95
N GLY A 35 4.46 12.50 -4.91
CA GLY A 35 3.93 13.84 -4.72
C GLY A 35 2.51 13.93 -4.15
N ILE A 36 1.84 12.81 -3.92
CA ILE A 36 0.50 12.78 -3.30
C ILE A 36 0.61 13.06 -1.79
N VAL A 37 -0.35 13.81 -1.25
CA VAL A 37 -0.41 14.20 0.16
C VAL A 37 -1.34 13.24 0.93
N PHE A 38 -0.99 12.92 2.16
CA PHE A 38 -1.96 12.42 3.14
C PHE A 38 -2.91 13.56 3.48
N HIS A 39 -3.97 13.68 2.69
CA HIS A 39 -4.85 14.84 2.66
C HIS A 39 -5.90 14.87 3.78
N ARG A 40 -6.05 13.77 4.49
CA ARG A 40 -6.93 13.67 5.64
C ARG A 40 -6.26 12.91 6.77
N ILE A 41 -6.16 13.54 7.93
CA ILE A 41 -5.51 13.00 9.13
C ILE A 41 -6.48 13.17 10.30
N ILE A 42 -6.98 12.08 10.84
CA ILE A 42 -7.82 12.06 12.02
C ILE A 42 -7.10 11.32 13.15
N PRO A 43 -6.50 12.02 14.10
CA PRO A 43 -5.80 11.39 15.22
C PRO A 43 -6.67 10.36 15.94
N GLY A 44 -6.08 9.22 16.30
CA GLY A 44 -6.79 8.11 16.93
C GLY A 44 -7.76 7.36 16.00
N PHE A 45 -7.72 7.63 14.67
CA PHE A 45 -8.55 6.91 13.71
C PHE A 45 -7.75 6.44 12.48
N MET A 46 -7.43 7.34 11.54
CA MET A 46 -6.71 6.97 10.32
C MET A 46 -6.02 8.16 9.65
N ILE A 47 -5.10 7.87 8.75
CA ILE A 47 -4.55 8.80 7.76
C ILE A 47 -4.91 8.32 6.35
N GLN A 48 -5.33 9.23 5.46
CA GLN A 48 -5.80 8.90 4.11
C GLN A 48 -5.02 9.66 3.05
N ALA A 49 -4.61 8.94 1.99
CA ALA A 49 -3.90 9.46 0.82
C ALA A 49 -4.47 8.89 -0.49
N GLY A 50 -3.79 9.15 -1.61
CA GLY A 50 -4.09 8.53 -2.91
C GLY A 50 -4.92 9.40 -3.85
N ASP A 51 -5.20 10.65 -3.49
CA ASP A 51 -5.88 11.60 -4.35
C ASP A 51 -4.88 12.40 -5.22
N PRO A 52 -4.91 12.27 -6.55
CA PRO A 52 -4.00 12.98 -7.45
C PRO A 52 -4.21 14.50 -7.46
N ASN A 53 -5.36 15.02 -7.03
CA ASN A 53 -5.60 16.45 -6.92
C ASN A 53 -4.65 17.12 -5.91
N THR A 54 -4.07 16.33 -5.01
CA THR A 54 -3.16 16.84 -3.97
C THR A 54 -1.74 17.10 -4.46
N LYS A 55 -1.38 16.65 -5.67
CA LYS A 55 -0.03 16.81 -6.24
C LYS A 55 0.30 18.26 -6.60
N ASP A 56 -0.69 19.03 -6.99
CA ASP A 56 -0.51 20.46 -7.25
C ASP A 56 -0.69 21.25 -5.96
N PRO A 57 0.36 21.85 -5.40
CA PRO A 57 0.28 22.63 -4.17
C PRO A 57 -0.63 23.87 -4.28
N ASN A 58 -0.96 24.29 -5.52
CA ASN A 58 -1.87 25.40 -5.79
C ASN A 58 -3.31 24.94 -6.06
N SER A 59 -3.58 23.64 -6.03
CA SER A 59 -4.93 23.13 -6.21
C SER A 59 -5.87 23.63 -5.12
N ASP A 60 -7.14 23.76 -5.47
CA ASP A 60 -8.17 24.06 -4.47
C ASP A 60 -8.29 22.88 -3.49
N ARG A 61 -7.92 23.13 -2.25
CA ARG A 61 -7.94 22.11 -1.19
C ARG A 61 -9.35 21.56 -0.92
N GLU A 62 -10.40 22.28 -1.32
CA GLU A 62 -11.79 21.78 -1.23
C GLU A 62 -12.06 20.61 -2.20
N THR A 63 -11.21 20.41 -3.21
CA THR A 63 -11.29 19.27 -4.13
C THR A 63 -10.53 18.04 -3.64
N TRP A 64 -9.76 18.17 -2.57
CA TRP A 64 -9.01 17.06 -2.00
C TRP A 64 -9.94 15.99 -1.44
N GLY A 65 -9.61 14.73 -1.70
CA GLY A 65 -10.44 13.58 -1.39
C GLY A 65 -11.46 13.20 -2.47
N GLN A 66 -11.53 13.97 -3.58
CA GLN A 66 -12.49 13.74 -4.67
C GLN A 66 -11.87 13.11 -5.92
N GLY A 67 -10.53 13.09 -6.03
CA GLY A 67 -9.80 12.56 -7.17
C GLY A 67 -9.56 11.04 -7.10
N GLY A 68 -9.16 10.50 -8.26
CA GLY A 68 -8.84 9.08 -8.40
C GLY A 68 -8.14 8.79 -9.72
N PRO A 69 -7.88 7.52 -10.05
CA PRO A 69 -7.07 7.12 -11.21
C PRO A 69 -7.85 7.20 -12.55
N GLY A 70 -9.09 7.64 -12.53
CA GLY A 70 -9.96 7.70 -13.72
C GLY A 70 -10.80 6.43 -13.95
N TYR A 71 -10.71 5.47 -13.04
CA TYR A 71 -11.52 4.24 -13.02
C TYR A 71 -11.83 3.83 -11.58
N GLN A 72 -12.65 2.79 -11.43
CA GLN A 72 -13.02 2.21 -10.14
C GLN A 72 -12.77 0.70 -10.17
N ILE A 73 -12.49 0.14 -9.01
CA ILE A 73 -12.32 -1.30 -8.81
C ILE A 73 -13.43 -1.83 -7.89
N LYS A 74 -13.74 -3.12 -8.07
CA LYS A 74 -14.73 -3.82 -7.27
C LYS A 74 -14.21 -4.05 -5.85
N GLU A 75 -15.13 -4.03 -4.88
CA GLU A 75 -14.81 -4.37 -3.50
C GLU A 75 -14.32 -5.81 -3.34
N GLU A 76 -13.40 -6.00 -2.39
CA GLU A 76 -12.90 -7.31 -1.95
C GLU A 76 -12.93 -7.36 -0.42
N PHE A 77 -14.14 -7.17 0.15
CA PHE A 77 -14.32 -7.18 1.60
C PHE A 77 -13.93 -8.54 2.17
N ASN A 78 -13.17 -8.52 3.26
CA ASN A 78 -12.65 -9.71 3.90
C ASN A 78 -12.80 -9.62 5.43
N VAL A 79 -12.33 -10.64 6.13
CA VAL A 79 -12.50 -10.79 7.58
C VAL A 79 -11.35 -10.21 8.41
N ILE A 80 -10.38 -9.58 7.76
CA ILE A 80 -9.23 -8.97 8.44
C ILE A 80 -9.73 -7.74 9.20
N GLN A 81 -9.38 -7.66 10.47
CA GLN A 81 -9.79 -6.56 11.35
C GLN A 81 -8.97 -5.30 11.05
N HIS A 82 -9.60 -4.13 11.23
CA HIS A 82 -8.94 -2.83 11.07
C HIS A 82 -8.18 -2.43 12.33
N ASP A 83 -7.18 -3.24 12.68
CA ASP A 83 -6.26 -2.94 13.77
C ASP A 83 -5.26 -1.85 13.34
N ARG A 84 -4.56 -1.25 14.32
CA ARG A 84 -3.53 -0.24 14.06
C ARG A 84 -2.46 -0.74 13.06
N GLY A 85 -2.21 0.07 12.03
CA GLY A 85 -1.25 -0.22 10.96
C GLY A 85 -1.83 -0.98 9.77
N ILE A 86 -3.09 -1.36 9.80
CA ILE A 86 -3.80 -1.94 8.64
C ILE A 86 -3.93 -0.89 7.53
N VAL A 87 -3.76 -1.35 6.29
CA VAL A 87 -3.94 -0.55 5.07
C VAL A 87 -5.18 -1.03 4.34
N SER A 88 -6.11 -0.11 4.09
CA SER A 88 -7.42 -0.40 3.51
C SER A 88 -7.80 0.62 2.44
N MET A 89 -8.66 0.23 1.47
CA MET A 89 -9.10 1.13 0.40
C MET A 89 -10.17 2.09 0.88
N ALA A 90 -9.97 3.36 0.58
CA ALA A 90 -11.03 4.35 0.71
C ALA A 90 -12.03 4.21 -0.45
N ARG A 91 -13.29 4.55 -0.18
CA ARG A 91 -14.39 4.51 -1.14
C ARG A 91 -15.45 5.55 -0.82
N THR A 92 -16.37 5.77 -1.75
CA THR A 92 -17.60 6.52 -1.49
C THR A 92 -18.61 5.66 -0.72
N ASN A 93 -19.85 6.11 -0.59
CA ASN A 93 -20.91 5.31 0.03
C ASN A 93 -21.25 4.03 -0.75
N HIS A 94 -20.86 3.94 -2.01
CA HIS A 94 -21.06 2.74 -2.84
C HIS A 94 -19.85 1.81 -2.74
N PRO A 95 -20.04 0.49 -2.60
CA PRO A 95 -18.93 -0.47 -2.42
C PRO A 95 -17.88 -0.46 -3.55
N ASP A 96 -18.33 -0.50 -4.81
CA ASP A 96 -17.51 -0.62 -6.01
C ASP A 96 -16.95 0.73 -6.50
N THR A 97 -16.50 1.57 -5.59
CA THR A 97 -16.00 2.92 -5.94
C THR A 97 -14.58 3.20 -5.45
N ALA A 98 -13.88 2.18 -4.98
CA ALA A 98 -12.46 2.27 -4.70
C ALA A 98 -11.68 2.55 -6.00
N GLY A 99 -10.55 3.22 -5.89
CA GLY A 99 -9.68 3.55 -7.03
C GLY A 99 -8.22 3.59 -6.61
N SER A 100 -7.73 4.78 -6.26
CA SER A 100 -6.36 4.98 -5.78
C SER A 100 -6.28 5.40 -4.32
N GLN A 101 -7.37 5.89 -3.73
CA GLN A 101 -7.33 6.38 -2.36
C GLN A 101 -7.31 5.22 -1.35
N PHE A 102 -6.42 5.32 -0.39
CA PHE A 102 -6.24 4.34 0.69
C PHE A 102 -6.06 5.05 2.03
N PHE A 103 -6.24 4.30 3.12
CA PHE A 103 -5.97 4.80 4.47
C PHE A 103 -5.17 3.79 5.29
N ILE A 104 -4.43 4.32 6.26
CA ILE A 104 -3.71 3.53 7.26
C ILE A 104 -4.33 3.80 8.61
N VAL A 105 -4.70 2.74 9.32
CA VAL A 105 -5.37 2.80 10.61
C VAL A 105 -4.40 3.25 11.71
N LEU A 106 -4.79 4.24 12.49
CA LEU A 106 -4.02 4.77 13.62
C LEU A 106 -4.40 4.11 14.95
N ASP A 107 -5.66 3.72 15.12
CA ASP A 107 -6.16 3.01 16.30
C ASP A 107 -7.25 2.04 15.87
N ASP A 108 -7.41 0.94 16.61
CA ASP A 108 -8.30 -0.16 16.28
C ASP A 108 -9.72 0.34 15.94
N SER A 109 -10.20 0.00 14.76
CA SER A 109 -11.41 0.56 14.17
C SER A 109 -12.40 -0.53 13.72
N PRO A 110 -12.94 -1.33 14.64
CA PRO A 110 -13.78 -2.49 14.32
C PRO A 110 -15.08 -2.13 13.60
N HIS A 111 -15.50 -0.86 13.64
CA HIS A 111 -16.67 -0.37 12.89
C HIS A 111 -16.47 -0.37 11.36
N LEU A 112 -15.23 -0.54 10.88
CA LEU A 112 -14.88 -0.65 9.47
C LEU A 112 -14.86 -2.12 8.97
N ASP A 113 -14.82 -3.09 9.87
CA ASP A 113 -14.66 -4.51 9.54
C ASP A 113 -15.76 -5.02 8.62
N GLY A 114 -15.35 -5.72 7.55
CA GLY A 114 -16.25 -6.24 6.53
C GLY A 114 -16.93 -5.17 5.66
N GLN A 115 -16.57 -3.89 5.80
CA GLN A 115 -17.15 -2.78 5.05
C GLN A 115 -16.13 -2.05 4.16
N TYR A 116 -14.85 -2.30 4.36
CA TYR A 116 -13.74 -1.77 3.57
C TYR A 116 -12.80 -2.90 3.18
N THR A 117 -12.15 -2.77 2.02
CA THR A 117 -11.20 -3.77 1.53
C THR A 117 -9.85 -3.58 2.20
N VAL A 118 -9.53 -4.44 3.16
CA VAL A 118 -8.19 -4.55 3.71
C VAL A 118 -7.31 -5.25 2.69
N PHE A 119 -6.17 -4.66 2.31
CA PHE A 119 -5.28 -5.23 1.31
C PHE A 119 -3.81 -5.32 1.74
N GLY A 120 -3.47 -4.81 2.92
CA GLY A 120 -2.12 -4.87 3.47
C GLY A 120 -2.04 -4.35 4.90
N ARG A 121 -0.83 -4.33 5.42
CA ARG A 121 -0.50 -3.73 6.72
C ARG A 121 0.93 -3.23 6.78
N LEU A 122 1.23 -2.33 7.70
CA LEU A 122 2.60 -2.04 8.08
C LEU A 122 3.25 -3.31 8.64
N ILE A 123 4.49 -3.61 8.21
CA ILE A 123 5.18 -4.83 8.63
C ILE A 123 5.39 -4.82 10.14
N PRO A 124 4.83 -5.80 10.88
CA PRO A 124 5.04 -5.90 12.31
C PRO A 124 6.53 -6.08 12.65
N GLY A 125 6.99 -5.45 13.72
CA GLY A 125 8.40 -5.53 14.12
C GLY A 125 9.34 -4.57 13.39
N ILE A 126 8.82 -3.68 12.54
CA ILE A 126 9.56 -2.56 11.94
C ILE A 126 9.18 -1.26 12.68
N PRO A 127 9.87 -0.90 13.79
CA PRO A 127 9.49 0.25 14.60
C PRO A 127 9.52 1.58 13.85
N SER A 128 10.38 1.71 12.81
CA SER A 128 10.50 2.93 12.02
C SER A 128 9.21 3.28 11.27
N SER A 129 8.47 2.28 10.75
CA SER A 129 7.19 2.51 10.06
C SER A 129 6.10 3.00 11.03
N PHE A 130 6.02 2.41 12.22
CA PHE A 130 5.08 2.86 13.24
C PHE A 130 5.47 4.22 13.83
N HIS A 131 6.77 4.51 13.92
CA HIS A 131 7.23 5.84 14.31
C HIS A 131 6.86 6.90 13.26
N ALA A 132 7.03 6.60 11.97
CA ALA A 132 6.58 7.49 10.90
C ALA A 132 5.06 7.73 10.95
N LEU A 133 4.28 6.68 11.26
CA LEU A 133 2.83 6.79 11.46
C LEU A 133 2.49 7.73 12.63
N ASP A 134 3.20 7.62 13.76
CA ASP A 134 3.05 8.50 14.92
C ASP A 134 3.42 9.96 14.61
N LEU A 135 4.39 10.19 13.72
CA LEU A 135 4.79 11.54 13.32
C LEU A 135 3.72 12.22 12.47
N ILE A 136 3.15 11.50 11.48
CA ILE A 136 2.06 12.04 10.66
C ILE A 136 0.81 12.31 11.52
N GLU A 137 0.46 11.40 12.42
CA GLU A 137 -0.68 11.59 13.32
C GLU A 137 -0.60 12.89 14.12
N LYS A 138 0.62 13.33 14.45
CA LYS A 138 0.87 14.56 15.23
C LYS A 138 0.91 15.84 14.40
N LEU A 139 0.81 15.73 13.06
CA LEU A 139 0.72 16.93 12.24
C LEU A 139 -0.55 17.70 12.56
N GLY A 140 -0.42 19.02 12.70
CA GLY A 140 -1.57 19.88 12.87
C GLY A 140 -2.48 19.83 11.63
N THR A 141 -3.79 19.82 11.87
CA THR A 141 -4.80 19.81 10.82
C THR A 141 -5.70 21.05 10.90
N ASP A 142 -6.34 21.37 9.76
CA ASP A 142 -7.40 22.39 9.70
C ASP A 142 -8.76 21.79 10.14
N ALA A 143 -9.83 22.60 10.05
CA ALA A 143 -11.18 22.18 10.43
C ALA A 143 -11.79 21.09 9.56
N SER A 144 -11.11 20.73 8.44
CA SER A 144 -11.50 19.67 7.49
C SER A 144 -10.54 18.47 7.57
N ASP A 145 -9.82 18.31 8.67
CA ASP A 145 -8.83 17.25 8.91
C ASP A 145 -7.64 17.24 7.92
N ARG A 146 -7.39 18.34 7.20
CA ARG A 146 -6.31 18.44 6.22
C ARG A 146 -5.01 18.91 6.90
N PRO A 147 -3.83 18.35 6.56
CA PRO A 147 -2.57 18.76 7.18
C PRO A 147 -2.28 20.23 6.90
N VAL A 148 -1.82 20.94 7.93
CA VAL A 148 -1.32 22.32 7.80
C VAL A 148 0.04 22.29 7.11
N ASP A 149 0.91 21.38 7.51
CA ASP A 149 2.21 21.15 6.88
C ASP A 149 2.08 20.06 5.79
N ILE A 150 1.92 20.53 4.55
CA ILE A 150 1.77 19.66 3.38
C ILE A 150 3.05 18.89 3.10
N LEU A 151 4.22 19.50 3.30
CA LEU A 151 5.50 18.88 2.94
C LEU A 151 5.78 17.65 3.81
N GLU A 152 5.46 17.72 5.09
CA GLU A 152 5.63 16.59 6.01
C GLU A 152 4.61 15.47 5.75
N ALA A 153 3.47 15.80 5.17
CA ALA A 153 2.43 14.84 4.80
C ALA A 153 2.53 14.33 3.35
N THR A 154 3.56 14.75 2.58
CA THR A 154 3.72 14.37 1.17
C THR A 154 4.47 13.05 1.03
N ILE A 155 3.94 12.16 0.20
CA ILE A 155 4.62 10.96 -0.29
C ILE A 155 5.70 11.41 -1.27
N LEU A 156 6.97 11.27 -0.90
CA LEU A 156 8.10 11.61 -1.77
C LEU A 156 8.27 10.59 -2.88
N THR A 157 8.14 9.32 -2.54
CA THR A 157 8.19 8.23 -3.51
C THR A 157 7.53 6.98 -2.95
N ALA A 158 6.96 6.19 -3.84
CA ALA A 158 6.45 4.85 -3.58
C ALA A 158 7.20 3.86 -4.48
N THR A 159 7.81 2.82 -3.89
CA THR A 159 8.58 1.83 -4.65
C THR A 159 8.27 0.42 -4.19
N ILE A 160 8.27 -0.53 -5.13
CA ILE A 160 8.19 -1.95 -4.82
C ILE A 160 9.58 -2.43 -4.41
N LEU A 161 9.66 -3.05 -3.23
CA LEU A 161 10.88 -3.74 -2.82
C LEU A 161 10.90 -5.13 -3.42
N ASP A 162 11.90 -5.37 -4.26
CA ASP A 162 12.27 -6.72 -4.61
C ASP A 162 13.04 -7.33 -3.43
N PRO A 163 12.56 -8.45 -2.85
CA PRO A 163 13.23 -9.10 -1.74
C PRO A 163 14.67 -9.54 -2.06
N TYR A 164 14.99 -9.73 -3.35
CA TYR A 164 16.34 -10.06 -3.77
C TYR A 164 17.29 -8.86 -3.79
N THR A 165 16.78 -7.66 -4.08
CA THR A 165 17.58 -6.41 -4.00
C THR A 165 17.83 -5.98 -2.58
N SER A 166 16.86 -6.12 -1.68
CA SER A 166 17.00 -5.76 -0.27
C SER A 166 17.97 -6.68 0.50
N ALA A 167 18.14 -7.93 0.05
CA ALA A 167 19.09 -8.88 0.61
C ALA A 167 20.52 -8.76 0.01
N GLY A 168 20.80 -7.77 -0.85
CA GLY A 168 22.09 -7.63 -1.54
C GLY A 168 22.35 -8.69 -2.62
N LEU A 169 21.32 -9.47 -2.96
CA LEU A 169 21.36 -10.51 -3.99
C LEU A 169 20.80 -9.94 -5.30
N VAL A 170 21.45 -8.93 -5.85
CA VAL A 170 21.04 -8.32 -7.12
C VAL A 170 21.31 -9.31 -8.26
N PRO A 171 20.31 -9.74 -9.04
CA PRO A 171 20.57 -10.39 -10.31
C PRO A 171 21.27 -9.38 -11.22
N ALA A 172 22.35 -9.77 -11.83
CA ALA A 172 23.18 -8.90 -12.68
C ALA A 172 22.47 -8.40 -13.96
N ASP A 173 21.24 -8.81 -14.22
CA ASP A 173 20.47 -8.43 -15.41
C ASP A 173 18.97 -8.42 -15.13
N ARG A 174 18.37 -7.22 -15.11
CA ARG A 174 16.91 -7.01 -14.93
C ARG A 174 16.07 -7.53 -16.09
N ASN A 175 16.70 -7.92 -17.20
CA ASN A 175 16.04 -8.42 -18.40
C ASN A 175 16.00 -9.96 -18.50
N GLN A 176 16.54 -10.67 -17.52
CA GLN A 176 16.45 -12.14 -17.51
C GLN A 176 15.20 -12.59 -16.74
N SER A 177 14.37 -13.36 -17.42
CA SER A 177 13.30 -14.13 -16.79
C SER A 177 13.87 -15.05 -15.73
N ILE A 178 13.67 -14.70 -14.45
CA ILE A 178 14.05 -15.61 -13.38
C ILE A 178 12.94 -16.64 -13.27
N THR A 179 13.22 -17.82 -13.81
CA THR A 179 12.37 -18.99 -13.58
C THR A 179 12.84 -19.68 -12.31
N LYS A 180 12.12 -19.51 -11.21
CA LYS A 180 12.39 -20.27 -10.01
C LYS A 180 11.50 -21.51 -10.00
N THR A 181 12.11 -22.68 -9.99
CA THR A 181 11.40 -23.95 -9.86
C THR A 181 11.30 -24.30 -8.39
N VAL A 182 10.08 -24.28 -7.85
CA VAL A 182 9.80 -24.64 -6.47
C VAL A 182 9.14 -26.03 -6.45
N LYS A 183 9.64 -26.94 -5.61
CA LYS A 183 9.00 -28.24 -5.37
C LYS A 183 8.05 -28.15 -4.20
N GLN A 184 6.77 -28.38 -4.47
CA GLN A 184 5.76 -28.45 -3.45
C GLN A 184 5.12 -29.84 -3.47
N GLY A 185 5.15 -30.54 -2.35
CA GLY A 185 4.38 -31.79 -2.20
C GLY A 185 4.52 -32.80 -3.33
N GLY A 186 5.67 -32.81 -4.04
CA GLY A 186 5.95 -33.65 -5.20
C GLY A 186 5.70 -33.02 -6.56
N GLY A 187 5.22 -31.79 -6.63
CA GLY A 187 5.04 -31.00 -7.85
C GLY A 187 6.14 -29.93 -8.04
N ILE A 188 6.42 -29.59 -9.29
CA ILE A 188 7.34 -28.49 -9.65
C ILE A 188 6.47 -27.30 -10.06
N ILE A 189 6.60 -26.19 -9.33
CA ILE A 189 5.96 -24.93 -9.68
C ILE A 189 7.04 -24.03 -10.27
N GLN A 190 6.83 -23.58 -11.51
CA GLN A 190 7.68 -22.59 -12.15
C GLN A 190 7.11 -21.19 -11.91
N THR A 191 7.91 -20.35 -11.31
CA THR A 191 7.56 -18.94 -11.08
C THR A 191 8.32 -18.10 -12.11
N TYR A 192 7.58 -17.36 -12.91
CA TYR A 192 8.14 -16.44 -13.90
C TYR A 192 8.11 -15.02 -13.32
N PHE A 193 9.26 -14.36 -13.25
CA PHE A 193 9.38 -12.97 -12.80
C PHE A 193 9.60 -12.00 -13.96
N ASN A 194 9.06 -12.28 -15.13
CA ASN A 194 9.25 -11.43 -16.30
C ASN A 194 8.22 -10.33 -16.46
N ASP A 195 7.10 -10.49 -15.78
CA ASP A 195 5.99 -9.55 -15.80
C ASP A 195 5.43 -9.54 -14.38
N LEU A 196 5.89 -8.59 -13.58
CA LEU A 196 5.50 -8.48 -12.17
C LEU A 196 3.98 -8.53 -11.99
N HIS A 197 3.25 -7.96 -12.95
CA HIS A 197 1.79 -7.93 -12.92
C HIS A 197 1.15 -9.31 -13.03
N LYS A 198 1.68 -10.19 -13.86
CA LYS A 198 1.12 -11.55 -14.03
C LYS A 198 1.51 -12.49 -12.90
N VAL A 199 2.72 -12.35 -12.40
CA VAL A 199 3.23 -13.24 -11.34
C VAL A 199 2.52 -13.00 -10.02
N ALA A 200 2.13 -11.77 -9.73
CA ALA A 200 1.36 -11.44 -8.53
C ALA A 200 -0.01 -12.15 -8.47
N PHE A 201 -0.54 -12.64 -9.62
CA PHE A 201 -1.86 -13.25 -9.73
C PHE A 201 -1.84 -14.77 -9.97
N ASP A 202 -0.80 -15.28 -10.63
CA ASP A 202 -0.69 -16.71 -10.95
C ASP A 202 -0.13 -17.54 -9.80
N LEU A 203 0.45 -16.88 -8.78
CA LEU A 203 1.03 -17.54 -7.62
C LEU A 203 0.59 -16.84 -6.34
N PRO A 204 0.11 -17.56 -5.34
CA PRO A 204 -0.08 -16.99 -4.02
C PRO A 204 1.24 -16.38 -3.56
N TYR A 205 1.29 -15.09 -3.34
CA TYR A 205 2.48 -14.36 -2.91
C TYR A 205 3.13 -14.98 -1.66
N ARG A 206 2.33 -15.55 -0.79
CA ARG A 206 2.79 -16.34 0.37
C ARG A 206 3.66 -17.53 0.03
N TRP A 207 3.52 -18.09 -1.15
CA TRP A 207 4.29 -19.26 -1.56
C TRP A 207 5.74 -18.95 -1.88
N ALA A 208 6.01 -17.81 -2.46
CA ALA A 208 7.38 -17.33 -2.69
C ALA A 208 8.07 -16.98 -1.36
N VAL A 209 7.29 -16.58 -0.36
CA VAL A 209 7.78 -16.09 0.95
C VAL A 209 8.00 -17.23 1.95
N THR A 210 7.12 -18.24 2.01
CA THR A 210 7.19 -19.28 3.05
C THR A 210 8.37 -20.23 2.89
N GLU A 211 8.91 -20.37 1.69
CA GLU A 211 10.10 -21.20 1.47
C GLU A 211 11.42 -20.42 1.49
N ALA A 212 11.38 -19.10 1.47
CA ALA A 212 12.56 -18.24 1.46
C ALA A 212 12.88 -17.64 2.83
N THR A 213 12.76 -18.40 3.92
CA THR A 213 13.21 -17.98 5.26
C THR A 213 12.26 -17.18 6.13
N GLY A 214 10.98 -17.10 5.81
CA GLY A 214 10.03 -16.34 6.62
C GLY A 214 10.15 -14.83 6.43
N GLU A 215 10.67 -14.40 5.30
CA GLU A 215 10.72 -12.98 4.92
C GLU A 215 9.38 -12.54 4.33
N HIS A 216 8.87 -11.45 4.82
CA HIS A 216 7.64 -10.83 4.33
C HIS A 216 7.95 -9.94 3.14
N PHE A 217 7.09 -9.99 2.10
CA PHE A 217 7.15 -9.02 1.03
C PHE A 217 6.61 -7.69 1.54
N GLY A 218 7.43 -6.67 1.43
CA GLY A 218 7.06 -5.31 1.80
C GLY A 218 7.22 -4.38 0.60
N VAL A 219 6.40 -3.35 0.57
CA VAL A 219 6.65 -2.17 -0.24
C VAL A 219 7.26 -1.13 0.66
N ILE A 220 8.41 -0.57 0.27
CA ILE A 220 8.83 0.71 0.81
C ILE A 220 8.02 1.76 0.08
N ILE A 221 7.19 2.37 0.79
CA ILE A 221 6.43 3.47 0.30
C ILE A 221 6.97 4.75 0.94
#